data_4d8ebcc99f1d2b1ce8c7c90cc9afc5a3
#
_entry.id   4d8ebcc99f1d2b1ce8c7c90cc9afc5a3
#
_cell.length_a   1.000
_cell.length_b   1.000
_cell.length_c   1.000
_cell.angle_alpha   90.00
_cell.angle_beta   90.00
_cell.angle_gamma   90.00
#
_symmetry.space_group_name_H-M   'P 1'
#
loop_
_entity.id
_entity.type
_entity.pdbx_description
1 polymer ?
#
loop_
_entity_poly.entity_id
_entity_poly.type
_entity_poly.pdbx_seq_one_letter_code
_entity_poly.pdbx_strand_id
1 'polypeptide(L)'
;MIAKEAALHEQLAWWANALGITGSPFDSFLTLRGLRTLDARLRVHQENTAALVELLDGHAAVRALHWPGRAAHPGHLIAARQQSGFGAMLSVEIEGGEAGVRAFLDGLRCFTLAESLGGVESLVAHPATMTHAAMSPEARAAAGIGDGLLRFSVGIEHADDLRADIAAALDRVVALQGQPKRSSR
;
A
#
# COMPACT_ATOMS: atom_id res chain seq x y z
N MET A 1 -19.50 -2.77 12.30
CA MET A 1 -19.71 -4.25 12.22
C MET A 1 -21.00 -4.49 11.45
N ILE A 2 -21.05 -5.48 10.57
CA ILE A 2 -22.22 -5.85 9.78
C ILE A 2 -22.56 -7.31 10.12
N ALA A 3 -23.77 -7.56 10.57
CA ALA A 3 -24.28 -8.89 10.86
C ALA A 3 -25.41 -9.22 9.88
N LYS A 4 -25.32 -10.37 9.21
CA LYS A 4 -26.34 -10.84 8.26
C LYS A 4 -27.54 -11.46 8.98
N GLU A 5 -27.28 -12.21 10.06
CA GLU A 5 -28.29 -12.90 10.83
C GLU A 5 -28.94 -11.96 11.87
N ALA A 6 -30.27 -11.89 11.89
CA ALA A 6 -31.00 -10.99 12.80
C ALA A 6 -30.70 -11.28 14.29
N ALA A 7 -30.63 -12.54 14.69
CA ALA A 7 -30.32 -12.92 16.07
C ALA A 7 -28.91 -12.47 16.49
N LEU A 8 -27.93 -12.55 15.59
CA LEU A 8 -26.59 -12.05 15.86
C LEU A 8 -26.56 -10.52 15.94
N HIS A 9 -27.33 -9.84 15.07
CA HIS A 9 -27.47 -8.39 15.12
C HIS A 9 -28.06 -7.94 16.48
N GLU A 10 -29.11 -8.58 16.97
CA GLU A 10 -29.74 -8.27 18.26
C GLU A 10 -28.75 -8.46 19.43
N GLN A 11 -28.00 -9.57 19.44
CA GLN A 11 -26.99 -9.82 20.47
C GLN A 11 -25.90 -8.76 20.46
N LEU A 12 -25.39 -8.39 19.28
CA LEU A 12 -24.35 -7.37 19.14
C LEU A 12 -24.86 -6.00 19.56
N ALA A 13 -26.09 -5.63 19.22
CA ALA A 13 -26.73 -4.39 19.63
C ALA A 13 -26.90 -4.34 21.15
N TRP A 14 -27.33 -5.46 21.75
CA TRP A 14 -27.44 -5.57 23.22
C TRP A 14 -26.08 -5.38 23.91
N TRP A 15 -25.04 -6.07 23.42
CA TRP A 15 -23.69 -5.93 23.99
C TRP A 15 -23.13 -4.53 23.78
N ALA A 16 -23.32 -3.92 22.62
CA ALA A 16 -22.88 -2.55 22.37
C ALA A 16 -23.51 -1.58 23.37
N ASN A 17 -24.80 -1.74 23.65
CA ASN A 17 -25.51 -0.93 24.65
C ASN A 17 -25.03 -1.24 26.08
N ALA A 18 -24.93 -2.50 26.45
CA ALA A 18 -24.55 -2.91 27.82
C ALA A 18 -23.12 -2.50 28.20
N LEU A 19 -22.19 -2.54 27.27
CA LEU A 19 -20.80 -2.18 27.46
C LEU A 19 -20.47 -0.73 27.11
N GLY A 20 -21.43 0.04 26.58
CA GLY A 20 -21.21 1.42 26.13
C GLY A 20 -20.27 1.53 24.93
N ILE A 21 -20.18 0.50 24.10
CA ILE A 21 -19.33 0.47 22.89
C ILE A 21 -20.04 1.24 21.77
N THR A 22 -20.03 2.57 21.87
CA THR A 22 -20.60 3.47 20.89
C THR A 22 -19.57 4.50 20.48
N GLY A 23 -19.59 4.94 19.22
CA GLY A 23 -18.76 6.05 18.77
C GLY A 23 -19.14 7.37 19.49
N SER A 24 -18.17 8.19 19.79
CA SER A 24 -18.45 9.53 20.29
C SER A 24 -19.15 10.37 19.21
N PRO A 25 -19.94 11.39 19.59
CA PRO A 25 -20.56 12.32 18.61
C PRO A 25 -19.52 13.02 17.73
N PHE A 26 -18.36 13.36 18.30
CA PHE A 26 -17.29 14.02 17.55
C PHE A 26 -16.64 13.10 16.52
N ASP A 27 -16.33 11.85 16.89
CA ASP A 27 -15.79 10.86 15.96
C ASP A 27 -16.77 10.52 14.85
N SER A 28 -18.07 10.44 15.19
CA SER A 28 -19.14 10.24 14.21
C SER A 28 -19.25 11.40 13.23
N PHE A 29 -19.11 12.64 13.72
CA PHE A 29 -19.09 13.85 12.88
C PHE A 29 -17.88 13.84 11.94
N LEU A 30 -16.66 13.53 12.44
CA LEU A 30 -15.46 13.44 11.62
C LEU A 30 -15.56 12.34 10.56
N THR A 31 -16.09 11.17 10.92
CA THR A 31 -16.33 10.08 9.98
C THR A 31 -17.30 10.50 8.89
N LEU A 32 -18.43 11.10 9.25
CA LEU A 32 -19.42 11.59 8.28
C LEU A 32 -18.84 12.67 7.37
N ARG A 33 -18.06 13.59 7.93
CA ARG A 33 -17.35 14.62 7.16
C ARG A 33 -16.37 13.99 6.16
N GLY A 34 -15.62 12.97 6.57
CA GLY A 34 -14.71 12.22 5.71
C GLY A 34 -15.43 11.49 4.57
N LEU A 35 -16.57 10.86 4.87
CA LEU A 35 -17.38 10.17 3.86
C LEU A 35 -17.89 11.07 2.75
N ARG A 36 -18.25 12.33 3.07
CA ARG A 36 -18.75 13.30 2.08
C ARG A 36 -17.75 13.67 0.99
N THR A 37 -16.46 13.48 1.22
CA THR A 37 -15.39 13.75 0.24
C THR A 37 -14.68 12.49 -0.23
N LEU A 38 -15.18 11.30 0.12
CA LEU A 38 -14.51 10.03 -0.15
C LEU A 38 -14.33 9.79 -1.66
N ASP A 39 -15.37 10.00 -2.45
CA ASP A 39 -15.34 9.82 -3.91
C ASP A 39 -14.27 10.71 -4.56
N ALA A 40 -14.26 12.00 -4.23
CA ALA A 40 -13.28 12.96 -4.75
C ALA A 40 -11.84 12.55 -4.40
N ARG A 41 -11.61 12.09 -3.16
CA ARG A 41 -10.29 11.62 -2.72
C ARG A 41 -9.88 10.34 -3.45
N LEU A 42 -10.77 9.34 -3.53
CA LEU A 42 -10.49 8.08 -4.22
C LEU A 42 -10.16 8.29 -5.70
N ARG A 43 -10.78 9.24 -6.37
CA ARG A 43 -10.43 9.59 -7.74
C ARG A 43 -8.98 10.04 -7.84
N VAL A 44 -8.56 11.00 -7.02
CA VAL A 44 -7.17 11.49 -7.02
C VAL A 44 -6.19 10.40 -6.62
N HIS A 45 -6.51 9.59 -5.60
CA HIS A 45 -5.70 8.43 -5.21
C HIS A 45 -5.44 7.49 -6.40
N GLN A 46 -6.48 7.18 -7.17
CA GLN A 46 -6.37 6.26 -8.31
C GLN A 46 -5.59 6.87 -9.47
N GLU A 47 -5.79 8.15 -9.76
CA GLU A 47 -5.04 8.90 -10.78
C GLU A 47 -3.54 8.89 -10.43
N ASN A 48 -3.19 9.20 -9.19
CA ASN A 48 -1.81 9.16 -8.71
C ASN A 48 -1.21 7.76 -8.77
N THR A 49 -1.99 6.74 -8.38
CA THR A 49 -1.54 5.36 -8.45
C THR A 49 -1.26 4.92 -9.88
N ALA A 50 -2.12 5.25 -10.83
CA ALA A 50 -1.91 4.95 -12.24
C ALA A 50 -0.62 5.61 -12.76
N ALA A 51 -0.38 6.87 -12.42
CA ALA A 51 0.83 7.59 -12.80
C ALA A 51 2.11 6.96 -12.23
N LEU A 52 2.05 6.40 -11.01
CA LEU A 52 3.17 5.66 -10.44
C LEU A 52 3.35 4.28 -11.06
N VAL A 53 2.27 3.60 -11.41
CA VAL A 53 2.33 2.31 -12.13
C VAL A 53 3.04 2.47 -13.46
N GLU A 54 2.76 3.54 -14.23
CA GLU A 54 3.45 3.83 -15.48
C GLU A 54 4.97 4.01 -15.31
N LEU A 55 5.40 4.62 -14.19
CA LEU A 55 6.81 4.79 -13.87
C LEU A 55 7.49 3.48 -13.44
N LEU A 56 6.77 2.65 -12.70
CA LEU A 56 7.29 1.42 -12.08
C LEU A 56 7.31 0.23 -13.05
N ASP A 57 6.36 0.18 -14.00
CA ASP A 57 6.20 -0.97 -14.88
C ASP A 57 7.37 -1.07 -15.88
N GLY A 58 8.06 -2.20 -15.84
CA GLY A 58 9.24 -2.45 -16.66
C GLY A 58 10.52 -1.72 -16.24
N HIS A 59 10.52 -1.02 -15.10
CA HIS A 59 11.72 -0.34 -14.61
C HIS A 59 12.79 -1.32 -14.11
N ALA A 60 14.07 -1.09 -14.43
CA ALA A 60 15.17 -2.01 -14.12
C ALA A 60 15.36 -2.31 -12.62
N ALA A 61 14.97 -1.41 -11.73
CA ALA A 61 14.99 -1.62 -10.28
C ALA A 61 13.77 -2.39 -9.75
N VAL A 62 12.79 -2.72 -10.60
CA VAL A 62 11.54 -3.36 -10.23
C VAL A 62 11.49 -4.78 -10.80
N ARG A 63 11.45 -5.77 -9.91
CA ARG A 63 11.35 -7.19 -10.30
C ARG A 63 9.91 -7.61 -10.59
N ALA A 64 8.98 -7.11 -9.81
CA ALA A 64 7.55 -7.39 -10.00
C ALA A 64 6.70 -6.21 -9.50
N LEU A 65 5.56 -6.02 -10.15
CA LEU A 65 4.57 -5.00 -9.81
C LEU A 65 3.19 -5.64 -9.70
N HIS A 66 2.56 -5.49 -8.55
CA HIS A 66 1.25 -6.05 -8.21
C HIS A 66 0.23 -4.93 -8.04
N TRP A 67 -0.64 -4.77 -9.02
CA TRP A 67 -1.77 -3.83 -8.99
C TRP A 67 -2.91 -4.37 -9.87
N PRO A 68 -4.17 -4.40 -9.38
CA PRO A 68 -5.27 -5.02 -10.13
C PRO A 68 -5.61 -4.31 -11.45
N GLY A 69 -5.16 -3.08 -11.66
CA GLY A 69 -5.32 -2.37 -12.91
C GLY A 69 -4.47 -2.88 -14.07
N ARG A 70 -3.44 -3.69 -13.80
CA ARG A 70 -2.62 -4.33 -14.85
C ARG A 70 -3.35 -5.54 -15.42
N ALA A 71 -3.42 -5.64 -16.74
CA ALA A 71 -4.08 -6.79 -17.42
C ALA A 71 -3.46 -8.14 -17.04
N ALA A 72 -2.16 -8.17 -16.73
CA ALA A 72 -1.45 -9.36 -16.29
C ALA A 72 -1.73 -9.76 -14.82
N HIS A 73 -2.42 -8.92 -14.05
CA HIS A 73 -2.73 -9.24 -12.65
C HIS A 73 -3.82 -10.32 -12.57
N PRO A 74 -3.64 -11.39 -11.75
CA PRO A 74 -4.60 -12.53 -11.70
C PRO A 74 -6.04 -12.10 -11.37
N GLY A 75 -6.21 -11.05 -10.58
CA GLY A 75 -7.52 -10.51 -10.19
C GLY A 75 -8.08 -9.41 -11.10
N HIS A 76 -7.40 -9.07 -12.21
CA HIS A 76 -7.77 -7.93 -13.06
C HIS A 76 -9.24 -7.99 -13.53
N LEU A 77 -9.65 -9.10 -14.11
CA LEU A 77 -11.01 -9.26 -14.65
C LEU A 77 -12.09 -9.22 -13.56
N ILE A 78 -11.77 -9.67 -12.35
CA ILE A 78 -12.69 -9.61 -11.20
C ILE A 78 -12.81 -8.15 -10.76
N ALA A 79 -11.69 -7.45 -10.59
CA ALA A 79 -11.68 -6.05 -10.20
C ALA A 79 -12.41 -5.17 -11.22
N ALA A 80 -12.13 -5.33 -12.51
CA ALA A 80 -12.78 -4.60 -13.60
C ALA A 80 -14.31 -4.80 -13.64
N ARG A 81 -14.79 -5.99 -13.24
CA ARG A 81 -16.23 -6.27 -13.18
C ARG A 81 -16.91 -5.72 -11.93
N GLN A 82 -16.20 -5.67 -10.80
CA GLN A 82 -16.80 -5.36 -9.49
C GLN A 82 -16.56 -3.92 -9.03
N GLN A 83 -15.58 -3.23 -9.60
CA GLN A 83 -15.12 -1.92 -9.14
C GLN A 83 -15.19 -0.90 -10.27
N SER A 84 -15.41 0.36 -9.94
CA SER A 84 -15.34 1.49 -10.89
C SER A 84 -13.92 2.01 -11.10
N GLY A 85 -12.94 1.42 -10.42
CA GLY A 85 -11.51 1.72 -10.54
C GLY A 85 -10.69 0.70 -9.77
N PHE A 86 -9.36 0.77 -9.83
CA PHE A 86 -8.48 -0.29 -9.33
C PHE A 86 -7.82 0.02 -7.97
N GLY A 87 -8.26 1.10 -7.32
CA GLY A 87 -7.78 1.48 -6.01
C GLY A 87 -6.37 2.09 -5.99
N ALA A 88 -5.95 2.44 -4.79
CA ALA A 88 -4.71 3.17 -4.52
C ALA A 88 -3.64 2.33 -3.79
N MET A 89 -3.85 1.03 -3.71
CA MET A 89 -2.91 0.09 -3.10
C MET A 89 -2.17 -0.66 -4.20
N LEU A 90 -0.85 -0.62 -4.17
CA LEU A 90 0.01 -1.43 -5.03
C LEU A 90 1.14 -2.04 -4.22
N SER A 91 1.73 -3.12 -4.72
CA SER A 91 2.95 -3.69 -4.15
C SER A 91 4.00 -3.86 -5.24
N VAL A 92 5.25 -3.64 -4.86
CA VAL A 92 6.39 -3.68 -5.78
C VAL A 92 7.49 -4.54 -5.16
N GLU A 93 8.05 -5.45 -5.92
CA GLU A 93 9.29 -6.12 -5.55
C GLU A 93 10.48 -5.35 -6.10
N ILE A 94 11.30 -4.81 -5.22
CA ILE A 94 12.51 -4.07 -5.54
C ILE A 94 13.67 -5.04 -5.74
N GLU A 95 14.45 -4.82 -6.78
CA GLU A 95 15.67 -5.57 -7.03
C GLU A 95 16.71 -5.37 -5.92
N GLY A 96 17.53 -6.39 -5.64
CA GLY A 96 18.56 -6.35 -4.60
C GLY A 96 18.08 -6.72 -3.20
N GLY A 97 16.84 -7.19 -3.05
CA GLY A 97 16.28 -7.64 -1.77
C GLY A 97 16.29 -6.53 -0.70
N GLU A 98 16.63 -6.87 0.55
CA GLU A 98 16.64 -5.90 1.66
C GLU A 98 17.57 -4.70 1.41
N ALA A 99 18.73 -4.90 0.78
CA ALA A 99 19.64 -3.80 0.47
C ALA A 99 19.03 -2.83 -0.57
N GLY A 100 18.34 -3.35 -1.58
CA GLY A 100 17.60 -2.56 -2.55
C GLY A 100 16.45 -1.79 -1.89
N VAL A 101 15.70 -2.44 -0.99
CA VAL A 101 14.64 -1.80 -0.20
C VAL A 101 15.19 -0.66 0.66
N ARG A 102 16.31 -0.85 1.35
CA ARG A 102 16.96 0.22 2.13
C ARG A 102 17.36 1.41 1.26
N ALA A 103 18.00 1.15 0.11
CA ALA A 103 18.38 2.20 -0.84
C ALA A 103 17.16 2.93 -1.41
N PHE A 104 16.07 2.20 -1.66
CA PHE A 104 14.81 2.78 -2.12
C PHE A 104 14.20 3.71 -1.07
N LEU A 105 14.10 3.27 0.17
CA LEU A 105 13.46 4.01 1.26
C LEU A 105 14.28 5.20 1.74
N ASP A 106 15.61 5.16 1.56
CA ASP A 106 16.49 6.23 1.99
C ASP A 106 16.23 7.51 1.18
N GLY A 107 15.88 8.59 1.87
CA GLY A 107 15.64 9.90 1.28
C GLY A 107 14.30 10.08 0.57
N LEU A 108 13.29 9.22 0.78
CA LEU A 108 11.90 9.49 0.43
C LEU A 108 11.42 10.78 1.13
N ARG A 109 10.62 11.58 0.42
CA ARG A 109 10.12 12.88 0.89
C ARG A 109 8.60 12.94 0.97
N CYS A 110 7.92 12.33 0.00
CA CYS A 110 6.46 12.29 -0.07
C CYS A 110 5.92 11.03 0.61
N PHE A 111 6.62 9.89 0.46
CA PHE A 111 6.22 8.65 1.08
C PHE A 111 6.81 8.50 2.48
N THR A 112 5.94 8.26 3.45
CA THR A 112 6.35 7.96 4.83
C THR A 112 6.37 6.45 5.05
N LEU A 113 7.45 5.93 5.65
CA LEU A 113 7.53 4.52 6.06
C LEU A 113 6.62 4.28 7.26
N ALA A 114 5.48 3.61 7.04
CA ALA A 114 4.47 3.35 8.07
C ALA A 114 3.62 2.13 7.73
N GLU A 115 3.04 1.50 8.76
CA GLU A 115 2.16 0.33 8.60
C GLU A 115 0.73 0.65 8.16
N SER A 116 0.27 1.89 8.33
CA SER A 116 -1.08 2.35 8.00
C SER A 116 -1.35 2.34 6.49
N LEU A 117 -2.58 2.63 6.11
CA LEU A 117 -3.00 2.75 4.70
C LEU A 117 -4.30 3.56 4.59
N GLY A 118 -4.58 4.04 3.37
CA GLY A 118 -5.87 4.64 3.01
C GLY A 118 -6.11 6.06 3.51
N GLY A 119 -5.11 6.67 4.14
CA GLY A 119 -5.11 8.10 4.48
C GLY A 119 -4.89 8.98 3.24
N VAL A 120 -4.93 10.29 3.43
CA VAL A 120 -4.65 11.28 2.36
C VAL A 120 -3.17 11.38 2.04
N GLU A 121 -2.32 10.98 2.97
CA GLU A 121 -0.86 10.91 2.85
C GLU A 121 -0.41 9.65 2.13
N SER A 122 0.70 9.74 1.41
CA SER A 122 1.36 8.59 0.78
C SER A 122 2.21 7.83 1.78
N LEU A 123 1.96 6.52 1.88
CA LEU A 123 2.66 5.62 2.81
C LEU A 123 3.30 4.47 2.05
N VAL A 124 4.44 4.02 2.56
CA VAL A 124 5.12 2.80 2.13
C VAL A 124 5.39 1.90 3.35
N ALA A 125 5.18 0.61 3.21
CA ALA A 125 5.53 -0.37 4.24
C ALA A 125 6.42 -1.46 3.66
N HIS A 126 7.35 -1.97 4.47
CA HIS A 126 8.14 -3.16 4.17
C HIS A 126 7.58 -4.34 4.96
N PRO A 127 6.74 -5.20 4.35
CA PRO A 127 6.03 -6.26 5.06
C PRO A 127 6.94 -7.19 5.84
N ALA A 128 8.11 -7.54 5.29
CA ALA A 128 9.02 -8.50 5.91
C ALA A 128 9.56 -8.05 7.27
N THR A 129 9.78 -6.74 7.49
CA THR A 129 10.32 -6.20 8.75
C THR A 129 9.28 -5.45 9.59
N MET A 130 8.05 -5.27 9.08
CA MET A 130 6.98 -4.52 9.74
C MET A 130 5.75 -5.41 9.96
N THR A 131 4.78 -5.35 9.08
CA THR A 131 3.45 -5.99 9.24
C THR A 131 3.50 -7.52 9.37
N HIS A 132 4.54 -8.17 8.86
CA HIS A 132 4.71 -9.63 8.86
C HIS A 132 6.01 -10.08 9.53
N ALA A 133 6.64 -9.22 10.34
CA ALA A 133 7.89 -9.52 11.04
C ALA A 133 7.79 -10.70 12.00
N ALA A 134 6.60 -10.98 12.53
CA ALA A 134 6.36 -12.11 13.43
C ALA A 134 6.23 -13.47 12.68
N MET A 135 6.12 -13.48 11.35
CA MET A 135 6.06 -14.71 10.56
C MET A 135 7.46 -15.32 10.41
N SER A 136 7.54 -16.66 10.38
CA SER A 136 8.80 -17.32 10.02
C SER A 136 9.18 -17.03 8.56
N PRO A 137 10.48 -17.11 8.18
CA PRO A 137 10.90 -16.93 6.80
C PRO A 137 10.18 -17.85 5.81
N GLU A 138 9.93 -19.11 6.20
CA GLU A 138 9.24 -20.12 5.40
C GLU A 138 7.77 -19.72 5.19
N ALA A 139 7.10 -19.24 6.25
CA ALA A 139 5.71 -18.79 6.17
C ALA A 139 5.58 -17.54 5.30
N ARG A 140 6.54 -16.59 5.38
CA ARG A 140 6.60 -15.42 4.50
C ARG A 140 6.79 -15.83 3.05
N ALA A 141 7.73 -16.74 2.78
CA ALA A 141 7.97 -17.24 1.42
C ALA A 141 6.73 -17.92 0.84
N ALA A 142 6.03 -18.75 1.63
CA ALA A 142 4.77 -19.40 1.21
C ALA A 142 3.65 -18.39 0.93
N ALA A 143 3.65 -17.24 1.64
CA ALA A 143 2.71 -16.14 1.42
C ALA A 143 3.14 -15.19 0.27
N GLY A 144 4.27 -15.43 -0.40
CA GLY A 144 4.81 -14.56 -1.44
C GLY A 144 5.39 -13.23 -0.91
N ILE A 145 5.77 -13.18 0.37
CA ILE A 145 6.33 -11.99 1.00
C ILE A 145 7.86 -12.10 1.02
N GLY A 146 8.47 -11.64 -0.06
CA GLY A 146 9.93 -11.57 -0.19
C GLY A 146 10.54 -10.37 0.53
N ASP A 147 11.87 -10.42 0.72
CA ASP A 147 12.64 -9.34 1.37
C ASP A 147 12.77 -8.07 0.50
N GLY A 148 12.35 -8.13 -0.77
CA GLY A 148 12.29 -6.99 -1.68
C GLY A 148 10.91 -6.34 -1.78
N LEU A 149 9.90 -6.88 -1.10
CA LEU A 149 8.52 -6.44 -1.26
C LEU A 149 8.24 -5.15 -0.50
N LEU A 150 7.74 -4.14 -1.20
CA LEU A 150 7.18 -2.91 -0.64
C LEU A 150 5.69 -2.82 -0.96
N ARG A 151 4.88 -2.38 0.01
CA ARG A 151 3.47 -2.05 -0.17
C ARG A 151 3.27 -0.55 -0.10
N PHE A 152 2.62 0.02 -1.10
CA PHE A 152 2.30 1.44 -1.18
C PHE A 152 0.82 1.69 -0.93
N SER A 153 0.53 2.72 -0.16
CA SER A 153 -0.77 3.39 -0.07
C SER A 153 -0.59 4.79 -0.64
N VAL A 154 -1.02 4.98 -1.86
CA VAL A 154 -0.77 6.23 -2.60
C VAL A 154 -1.77 7.30 -2.14
N GLY A 155 -1.27 8.46 -1.75
CA GLY A 155 -2.05 9.59 -1.25
C GLY A 155 -2.57 10.52 -2.36
N ILE A 156 -2.94 11.73 -1.93
CA ILE A 156 -3.52 12.76 -2.81
C ILE A 156 -2.59 13.96 -3.02
N GLU A 157 -1.29 13.80 -2.76
CA GLU A 157 -0.27 14.79 -3.08
C GLU A 157 -0.22 15.03 -4.59
N HIS A 158 0.49 16.05 -5.04
CA HIS A 158 0.64 16.32 -6.47
C HIS A 158 1.34 15.14 -7.17
N ALA A 159 0.79 14.67 -8.29
CA ALA A 159 1.29 13.50 -9.00
C ALA A 159 2.77 13.61 -9.40
N ASP A 160 3.20 14.80 -9.83
CA ASP A 160 4.59 15.03 -10.23
C ASP A 160 5.56 14.93 -9.05
N ASP A 161 5.16 15.37 -7.85
CA ASP A 161 5.97 15.25 -6.64
C ASP A 161 6.14 13.78 -6.25
N LEU A 162 5.07 12.99 -6.30
CA LEU A 162 5.10 11.55 -6.06
C LEU A 162 5.98 10.83 -7.09
N ARG A 163 5.84 11.17 -8.37
CA ARG A 163 6.67 10.61 -9.45
C ARG A 163 8.15 10.94 -9.27
N ALA A 164 8.47 12.19 -8.92
CA ALA A 164 9.84 12.62 -8.69
C ALA A 164 10.48 11.90 -7.49
N ASP A 165 9.73 11.72 -6.41
CA ASP A 165 10.18 11.02 -5.21
C ASP A 165 10.50 9.54 -5.50
N ILE A 166 9.59 8.85 -6.20
CA ILE A 166 9.77 7.45 -6.60
C ILE A 166 10.88 7.30 -7.64
N ALA A 167 10.98 8.19 -8.64
CA ALA A 167 12.06 8.15 -9.63
C ALA A 167 13.44 8.24 -8.96
N ALA A 168 13.62 9.20 -8.04
CA ALA A 168 14.85 9.34 -7.27
C ALA A 168 15.15 8.10 -6.40
N ALA A 169 14.12 7.44 -5.87
CA ALA A 169 14.25 6.19 -5.13
C ALA A 169 14.73 5.03 -6.03
N LEU A 170 14.17 4.90 -7.22
CA LEU A 170 14.56 3.90 -8.21
C LEU A 170 16.00 4.11 -8.68
N ASP A 171 16.42 5.36 -8.91
CA ASP A 171 17.79 5.70 -9.30
C ASP A 171 18.79 5.24 -8.23
N ARG A 172 18.48 5.38 -6.94
CA ARG A 172 19.33 4.88 -5.85
C ARG A 172 19.50 3.35 -5.89
N VAL A 173 18.45 2.63 -6.22
CA VAL A 173 18.51 1.15 -6.37
C VAL A 173 19.39 0.76 -7.56
N VAL A 174 19.23 1.43 -8.71
CA VAL A 174 20.06 1.18 -9.90
C VAL A 174 21.53 1.48 -9.61
N ALA A 175 21.83 2.58 -8.93
CA ALA A 175 23.19 2.94 -8.52
C ALA A 175 23.82 1.89 -7.60
N LEU A 176 23.04 1.28 -6.70
CA LEU A 176 23.50 0.19 -5.83
C LEU A 176 23.88 -1.06 -6.63
N GLN A 177 23.11 -1.38 -7.67
CA GLN A 177 23.36 -2.56 -8.53
C GLN A 177 24.64 -2.39 -9.39
N GLY A 178 24.96 -1.18 -9.79
CA GLY A 178 26.17 -0.85 -10.56
C GLY A 178 27.49 -0.88 -9.76
N GLN A 179 27.42 -1.00 -8.42
CA GLN A 179 28.61 -1.07 -7.59
C GLN A 179 29.17 -2.51 -7.55
N PRO A 180 30.48 -2.72 -7.79
CA PRO A 180 31.11 -4.03 -7.65
C PRO A 180 30.91 -4.52 -6.21
N LYS A 181 30.39 -5.75 -6.05
CA LYS A 181 30.22 -6.38 -4.72
C LYS A 181 31.54 -6.29 -3.97
N ARG A 182 31.58 -5.48 -2.90
CA ARG A 182 32.74 -5.50 -1.99
C ARG A 182 32.85 -6.92 -1.45
N SER A 183 33.90 -7.65 -1.82
CA SER A 183 34.18 -8.96 -1.24
C SER A 183 34.39 -8.74 0.26
N SER A 184 33.52 -9.29 1.06
CA SER A 184 33.73 -9.42 2.51
C SER A 184 34.97 -10.30 2.72
N ARG A 185 36.05 -9.67 3.15
CA ARG A 185 37.19 -10.38 3.72
C ARG A 185 36.86 -10.74 5.16
#